data_72efd0fffd779b063936552a87981b71
#
_entry.id   72efd0fffd779b063936552a87981b71
#
_cell.length_a   1.000
_cell.length_b   1.000
_cell.length_c   1.000
_cell.angle_alpha   90.00
_cell.angle_beta   90.00
_cell.angle_gamma   90.00
#
_symmetry.space_group_name_H-M   'P 1'
#
loop_
_entity.id
_entity.type
_entity.pdbx_description
1 polymer ?
#
loop_
_entity_poly.entity_id
_entity_poly.type
_entity_poly.pdbx_seq_one_letter_code
_entity_poly.pdbx_strand_id
1 'polypeptide(L)'
;PLGGVGEIAKNMYIVEVDDEMFMLDAGLMFPEDEMLGVDVVIPDIQYVIENKHRLKGIFLTHGHEHAIGAVSCVLEQVDAPVYGSRLTLALVKESVKARNINKKIRYYVVNDESVMRFKSVNVTFFNTTHSIPDSLGVCIHTSYGAIVYTGEFKFDQSLHGHYEPDLKRMTEIGEEGVFALISDSVEAEKPGYNTPENVIESHMYDAFTKVKGRLIVSCYASNFVRIQQVLNIASRLNRKVSFLGRSLETSFNIARKMGYFDIPRDLLIPIKEVENYPKN
;
A
#
# COMPACT_ATOMS: atom_id res chain seq x y z
N PRO A 1 10.23 -13.12 -10.11
CA PRO A 1 9.40 -11.95 -10.36
C PRO A 1 8.56 -12.11 -11.62
N LEU A 2 7.31 -11.65 -11.57
CA LEU A 2 6.48 -11.47 -12.76
C LEU A 2 6.44 -9.99 -13.18
N GLY A 3 6.70 -9.08 -12.24
CA GLY A 3 6.85 -7.65 -12.44
C GLY A 3 7.55 -6.99 -11.25
N GLY A 4 7.86 -5.70 -11.36
CA GLY A 4 8.47 -4.90 -10.29
C GLY A 4 9.99 -5.01 -10.18
N VAL A 5 10.68 -5.62 -11.16
CA VAL A 5 12.16 -5.69 -11.20
C VAL A 5 12.68 -4.91 -12.39
N GLY A 6 13.52 -3.91 -12.13
CA GLY A 6 14.03 -3.00 -13.17
C GLY A 6 12.99 -1.99 -13.66
N GLU A 7 11.86 -1.88 -12.96
CA GLU A 7 10.76 -0.98 -13.25
C GLU A 7 10.09 -0.53 -11.95
N ILE A 8 9.39 0.59 -11.98
CA ILE A 8 8.55 1.08 -10.87
C ILE A 8 7.11 0.60 -11.12
N ALA A 9 6.46 0.07 -10.08
CA ALA A 9 5.11 -0.51 -10.10
C ALA A 9 5.04 -1.96 -10.63
N LYS A 10 3.86 -2.51 -10.76
CA LYS A 10 3.56 -3.91 -11.13
C LYS A 10 4.21 -4.94 -10.20
N ASN A 11 4.37 -4.62 -8.92
CA ASN A 11 4.99 -5.54 -7.96
C ASN A 11 4.23 -6.85 -7.91
N MET A 12 4.88 -7.94 -8.32
CA MET A 12 4.31 -9.28 -8.31
C MET A 12 5.43 -10.32 -8.33
N TYR A 13 5.52 -11.09 -7.26
CA TYR A 13 6.54 -12.11 -7.09
C TYR A 13 5.89 -13.45 -6.78
N ILE A 14 6.48 -14.52 -7.28
CA ILE A 14 6.09 -15.88 -6.96
C ILE A 14 7.24 -16.54 -6.20
N VAL A 15 6.93 -17.05 -5.03
CA VAL A 15 7.83 -17.92 -4.25
C VAL A 15 7.27 -19.34 -4.30
N GLU A 16 8.11 -20.27 -4.70
CA GLU A 16 7.78 -21.69 -4.73
C GLU A 16 8.62 -22.45 -3.72
N VAL A 17 7.95 -23.23 -2.90
CA VAL A 17 8.60 -24.16 -1.96
C VAL A 17 7.89 -25.48 -2.09
N ASP A 18 8.63 -26.51 -2.51
CA ASP A 18 8.09 -27.81 -2.90
C ASP A 18 6.94 -27.66 -3.92
N ASP A 19 5.76 -28.22 -3.61
CA ASP A 19 4.55 -28.12 -4.45
C ASP A 19 3.64 -26.94 -4.09
N GLU A 20 4.12 -26.00 -3.27
CA GLU A 20 3.35 -24.84 -2.83
C GLU A 20 3.86 -23.55 -3.46
N MET A 21 2.93 -22.72 -3.91
CA MET A 21 3.21 -21.45 -4.56
C MET A 21 2.56 -20.30 -3.78
N PHE A 22 3.33 -19.25 -3.53
CA PHE A 22 2.93 -18.06 -2.76
C PHE A 22 3.12 -16.83 -3.63
N MET A 23 2.05 -16.06 -3.85
CA MET A 23 2.13 -14.79 -4.57
C MET A 23 2.33 -13.65 -3.58
N LEU A 24 3.36 -12.84 -3.79
CA LEU A 24 3.68 -11.66 -3.00
C LEU A 24 3.35 -10.44 -3.84
N ASP A 25 2.37 -9.67 -3.40
CA ASP A 25 1.71 -8.59 -4.10
C ASP A 25 1.11 -8.98 -5.47
N ALA A 26 0.27 -8.12 -6.00
CA ALA A 26 -0.32 -8.20 -7.34
C ALA A 26 -0.65 -6.78 -7.80
N GLY A 27 0.39 -6.05 -8.18
CA GLY A 27 0.33 -4.65 -8.52
C GLY A 27 0.03 -4.38 -9.99
N LEU A 28 -0.45 -3.17 -10.26
CA LEU A 28 -0.58 -2.62 -11.61
C LEU A 28 0.40 -1.45 -11.81
N MET A 29 0.51 -1.02 -13.06
CA MET A 29 1.13 0.22 -13.48
C MET A 29 0.11 1.04 -14.27
N PHE A 30 0.10 2.35 -14.09
CA PHE A 30 -0.62 3.23 -15.00
C PHE A 30 0.17 3.36 -16.31
N PRO A 31 -0.51 3.40 -17.47
CA PRO A 31 0.17 3.46 -18.75
C PRO A 31 0.96 4.76 -18.90
N GLU A 32 2.04 4.70 -19.68
CA GLU A 32 2.77 5.86 -20.14
C GLU A 32 1.98 6.59 -21.26
N ASP A 33 2.32 7.85 -21.52
CA ASP A 33 1.58 8.70 -22.47
C ASP A 33 1.53 8.12 -23.91
N GLU A 34 2.50 7.30 -24.28
CA GLU A 34 2.58 6.62 -25.58
C GLU A 34 1.64 5.41 -25.71
N MET A 35 1.15 4.87 -24.59
CA MET A 35 0.28 3.69 -24.55
C MET A 35 -1.19 4.06 -24.78
N LEU A 36 -1.51 4.59 -25.95
CA LEU A 36 -2.85 5.06 -26.30
C LEU A 36 -3.89 3.93 -26.21
N GLY A 37 -5.01 4.20 -25.51
CA GLY A 37 -6.13 3.26 -25.35
C GLY A 37 -5.90 2.16 -24.31
N VAL A 38 -4.83 2.25 -23.53
CA VAL A 38 -4.54 1.35 -22.41
C VAL A 38 -4.94 2.05 -21.12
N ASP A 39 -5.78 1.43 -20.29
CA ASP A 39 -6.20 1.98 -19.00
C ASP A 39 -5.24 1.59 -17.87
N VAL A 40 -4.75 0.36 -17.89
CA VAL A 40 -3.82 -0.18 -16.87
C VAL A 40 -2.91 -1.24 -17.49
N VAL A 41 -1.73 -1.41 -16.93
CA VAL A 41 -0.77 -2.47 -17.28
C VAL A 41 -0.59 -3.38 -16.09
N ILE A 42 -0.68 -4.69 -16.28
CA ILE A 42 -0.46 -5.70 -15.25
C ILE A 42 0.65 -6.67 -15.69
N PRO A 43 1.31 -7.37 -14.78
CA PRO A 43 2.21 -8.47 -15.12
C PRO A 43 1.48 -9.56 -15.91
N ASP A 44 2.24 -10.31 -16.73
CA ASP A 44 1.73 -11.55 -17.33
C ASP A 44 1.55 -12.60 -16.23
N ILE A 45 0.31 -13.04 -16.05
CA ILE A 45 -0.08 -14.01 -15.04
C ILE A 45 -0.30 -15.43 -15.60
N GLN A 46 0.09 -15.69 -16.84
CA GLN A 46 -0.10 -16.99 -17.47
C GLN A 46 0.49 -18.13 -16.66
N TYR A 47 1.70 -17.93 -16.12
CA TYR A 47 2.35 -18.90 -15.23
C TYR A 47 1.50 -19.24 -14.00
N VAL A 48 0.85 -18.24 -13.40
CA VAL A 48 -0.02 -18.44 -12.24
C VAL A 48 -1.28 -19.22 -12.62
N ILE A 49 -1.87 -18.94 -13.79
CA ILE A 49 -3.05 -19.63 -14.30
C ILE A 49 -2.75 -21.11 -14.53
N GLU A 50 -1.62 -21.44 -15.14
CA GLU A 50 -1.19 -22.81 -15.43
C GLU A 50 -0.90 -23.61 -14.15
N ASN A 51 -0.39 -22.94 -13.12
CA ASN A 51 -0.01 -23.54 -11.84
C ASN A 51 -1.01 -23.24 -10.69
N LYS A 52 -2.22 -22.80 -10.98
CA LYS A 52 -3.21 -22.34 -9.97
C LYS A 52 -3.52 -23.37 -8.88
N HIS A 53 -3.37 -24.66 -9.16
CA HIS A 53 -3.59 -25.73 -8.19
C HIS A 53 -2.58 -25.75 -7.05
N ARG A 54 -1.39 -25.15 -7.26
CA ARG A 54 -0.31 -25.01 -6.28
C ARG A 54 -0.43 -23.71 -5.47
N LEU A 55 -1.20 -22.71 -5.97
CA LEU A 55 -1.30 -21.38 -5.37
C LEU A 55 -2.02 -21.43 -4.01
N LYS A 56 -1.29 -21.13 -2.94
CA LYS A 56 -1.79 -21.12 -1.56
C LYS A 56 -2.43 -19.81 -1.15
N GLY A 57 -2.05 -18.71 -1.79
CA GLY A 57 -2.62 -17.40 -1.55
C GLY A 57 -1.86 -16.25 -2.18
N ILE A 58 -2.50 -15.08 -2.09
CA ILE A 58 -1.96 -13.79 -2.47
C ILE A 58 -1.69 -13.03 -1.16
N PHE A 59 -0.44 -12.69 -0.88
CA PHE A 59 0.02 -12.02 0.33
C PHE A 59 0.35 -10.58 0.00
N LEU A 60 -0.40 -9.65 0.55
CA LEU A 60 -0.34 -8.24 0.20
C LEU A 60 0.39 -7.44 1.27
N THR A 61 1.35 -6.65 0.85
CA THR A 61 2.16 -5.83 1.75
C THR A 61 1.44 -4.57 2.18
N HIS A 62 0.84 -3.83 1.25
CA HIS A 62 0.19 -2.55 1.53
C HIS A 62 -0.87 -2.18 0.47
N GLY A 63 -1.57 -1.08 0.67
CA GLY A 63 -2.76 -0.72 -0.11
C GLY A 63 -2.51 0.17 -1.34
N HIS A 64 -1.28 0.30 -1.85
CA HIS A 64 -1.03 1.06 -3.09
C HIS A 64 -1.36 0.26 -4.34
N GLU A 65 -1.74 0.93 -5.42
CA GLU A 65 -2.10 0.31 -6.69
C GLU A 65 -0.97 -0.54 -7.28
N HIS A 66 0.28 -0.13 -7.09
CA HIS A 66 1.45 -0.90 -7.54
C HIS A 66 1.72 -2.19 -6.74
N ALA A 67 0.98 -2.41 -5.64
CA ALA A 67 1.01 -3.64 -4.84
C ALA A 67 -0.31 -4.44 -4.92
N ILE A 68 -1.46 -3.77 -5.08
CA ILE A 68 -2.77 -4.45 -5.05
C ILE A 68 -3.61 -4.30 -6.31
N GLY A 69 -3.24 -3.42 -7.23
CA GLY A 69 -4.14 -3.01 -8.33
C GLY A 69 -4.50 -4.10 -9.32
N ALA A 70 -3.65 -5.14 -9.47
CA ALA A 70 -3.94 -6.29 -10.30
C ALA A 70 -4.64 -7.46 -9.56
N VAL A 71 -4.86 -7.37 -8.24
CA VAL A 71 -5.49 -8.45 -7.45
C VAL A 71 -6.83 -8.87 -8.06
N SER A 72 -7.66 -7.90 -8.45
CA SER A 72 -8.95 -8.20 -9.07
C SER A 72 -8.81 -8.94 -10.40
N CYS A 73 -7.82 -8.57 -11.23
CA CYS A 73 -7.53 -9.26 -12.50
C CYS A 73 -7.08 -10.71 -12.26
N VAL A 74 -6.20 -10.92 -11.28
CA VAL A 74 -5.75 -12.27 -10.88
C VAL A 74 -6.93 -13.10 -10.40
N LEU A 75 -7.76 -12.54 -9.53
CA LEU A 75 -8.93 -13.22 -8.97
C LEU A 75 -10.01 -13.53 -10.00
N GLU A 76 -10.08 -12.86 -11.13
CA GLU A 76 -10.94 -13.26 -12.26
C GLU A 76 -10.54 -14.62 -12.83
N GLN A 77 -9.25 -14.92 -12.89
CA GLN A 77 -8.68 -16.10 -13.53
C GLN A 77 -8.41 -17.27 -12.57
N VAL A 78 -8.09 -16.96 -11.31
CA VAL A 78 -7.73 -17.97 -10.31
C VAL A 78 -8.60 -17.83 -9.04
N ASP A 79 -8.78 -18.95 -8.33
CA ASP A 79 -9.41 -18.94 -7.00
C ASP A 79 -8.31 -19.10 -5.94
N ALA A 80 -7.98 -17.99 -5.27
CA ALA A 80 -6.98 -17.97 -4.22
C ALA A 80 -7.46 -17.15 -3.02
N PRO A 81 -7.09 -17.54 -1.79
CA PRO A 81 -7.28 -16.68 -0.62
C PRO A 81 -6.36 -15.47 -0.70
N VAL A 82 -6.83 -14.34 -0.15
CA VAL A 82 -6.08 -13.09 -0.10
C VAL A 82 -5.79 -12.73 1.35
N TYR A 83 -4.52 -12.50 1.66
CA TYR A 83 -4.01 -12.13 2.97
C TYR A 83 -3.49 -10.70 2.93
N GLY A 84 -3.82 -9.89 3.93
CA GLY A 84 -3.34 -8.52 4.01
C GLY A 84 -3.88 -7.80 5.25
N SER A 85 -3.41 -6.59 5.51
CA SER A 85 -3.90 -5.77 6.61
C SER A 85 -5.37 -5.38 6.40
N ARG A 86 -6.01 -4.91 7.48
CA ARG A 86 -7.43 -4.51 7.42
C ARG A 86 -7.70 -3.47 6.33
N LEU A 87 -6.84 -2.45 6.24
CA LEU A 87 -6.98 -1.38 5.26
C LEU A 87 -6.73 -1.91 3.84
N THR A 88 -5.63 -2.64 3.63
CA THR A 88 -5.29 -3.22 2.33
C THR A 88 -6.43 -4.07 1.78
N LEU A 89 -7.00 -4.96 2.59
CA LEU A 89 -8.13 -5.77 2.17
C LEU A 89 -9.42 -4.97 1.93
N ALA A 90 -9.63 -3.86 2.63
CA ALA A 90 -10.78 -2.99 2.37
C ALA A 90 -10.69 -2.32 0.99
N LEU A 91 -9.48 -1.87 0.60
CA LEU A 91 -9.22 -1.30 -0.72
C LEU A 91 -9.36 -2.36 -1.83
N VAL A 92 -8.81 -3.56 -1.62
CA VAL A 92 -8.99 -4.70 -2.56
C VAL A 92 -10.45 -5.06 -2.76
N LYS A 93 -11.25 -5.11 -1.69
CA LYS A 93 -12.69 -5.40 -1.78
C LYS A 93 -13.44 -4.38 -2.63
N GLU A 94 -13.05 -3.11 -2.56
CA GLU A 94 -13.65 -2.07 -3.41
C GLU A 94 -13.27 -2.26 -4.89
N SER A 95 -12.00 -2.61 -5.19
CA SER A 95 -11.56 -2.94 -6.55
C SER A 95 -12.29 -4.15 -7.12
N VAL A 96 -12.42 -5.23 -6.33
CA VAL A 96 -13.16 -6.44 -6.71
C VAL A 96 -14.63 -6.15 -7.00
N LYS A 97 -15.26 -5.30 -6.16
CA LYS A 97 -16.63 -4.86 -6.36
C LYS A 97 -16.80 -4.02 -7.63
N ALA A 98 -15.88 -3.10 -7.89
CA ALA A 98 -15.88 -2.26 -9.08
C ALA A 98 -15.80 -3.07 -10.39
N ARG A 99 -15.10 -4.22 -10.36
CA ARG A 99 -15.03 -5.19 -11.49
C ARG A 99 -16.20 -6.16 -11.57
N ASN A 100 -17.18 -6.09 -10.66
CA ASN A 100 -18.34 -7.00 -10.62
C ASN A 100 -17.97 -8.50 -10.56
N ILE A 101 -16.91 -8.84 -9.82
CA ILE A 101 -16.48 -10.24 -9.67
C ILE A 101 -17.47 -10.99 -8.78
N ASN A 102 -18.31 -11.83 -9.37
CA ASN A 102 -19.39 -12.58 -8.70
C ASN A 102 -18.92 -13.95 -8.21
N LYS A 103 -17.81 -14.02 -7.46
CA LYS A 103 -17.39 -15.24 -6.78
C LYS A 103 -17.03 -14.98 -5.32
N LYS A 104 -17.19 -16.01 -4.49
CA LYS A 104 -16.85 -15.91 -3.06
C LYS A 104 -15.35 -15.95 -2.87
N ILE A 105 -14.76 -14.80 -2.60
CA ILE A 105 -13.33 -14.65 -2.30
C ILE A 105 -13.11 -14.80 -0.80
N ARG A 106 -12.06 -15.54 -0.42
CA ARG A 106 -11.65 -15.74 0.97
C ARG A 106 -10.62 -14.68 1.33
N TYR A 107 -10.98 -13.79 2.26
CA TYR A 107 -10.09 -12.76 2.77
C TYR A 107 -9.66 -13.09 4.20
N TYR A 108 -8.36 -13.01 4.48
CA TYR A 108 -7.78 -13.22 5.78
C TYR A 108 -7.04 -11.96 6.22
N VAL A 109 -7.55 -11.32 7.27
CA VAL A 109 -6.86 -10.18 7.88
C VAL A 109 -5.67 -10.71 8.65
N VAL A 110 -4.49 -10.13 8.36
CA VAL A 110 -3.22 -10.45 9.01
C VAL A 110 -2.57 -9.18 9.56
N ASN A 111 -1.70 -9.37 10.55
CA ASN A 111 -0.88 -8.37 11.20
C ASN A 111 0.48 -9.00 11.58
N ASP A 112 1.33 -8.25 12.28
CA ASP A 112 2.66 -8.67 12.75
C ASP A 112 2.66 -9.90 13.70
N GLU A 113 1.55 -10.17 14.39
CA GLU A 113 1.39 -11.34 15.27
C GLU A 113 0.89 -12.59 14.50
N SER A 114 0.48 -12.44 13.26
CA SER A 114 -0.16 -13.50 12.49
C SER A 114 0.84 -14.55 12.00
N VAL A 115 0.47 -15.84 12.13
CA VAL A 115 1.23 -16.98 11.59
C VAL A 115 0.32 -17.83 10.74
N MET A 116 0.57 -17.86 9.43
CA MET A 116 -0.14 -18.73 8.48
C MET A 116 0.67 -20.00 8.26
N ARG A 117 0.07 -21.15 8.57
CA ARG A 117 0.75 -22.47 8.44
C ARG A 117 0.31 -23.18 7.18
N PHE A 118 1.28 -23.58 6.37
CA PHE A 118 1.11 -24.40 5.16
C PHE A 118 1.87 -25.72 5.32
N LYS A 119 1.80 -26.56 4.32
CA LYS A 119 2.45 -27.89 4.39
C LYS A 119 3.97 -27.77 4.46
N SER A 120 4.56 -26.92 3.62
CA SER A 120 6.02 -26.81 3.47
C SER A 120 6.61 -25.63 4.26
N VAL A 121 5.81 -24.62 4.62
CA VAL A 121 6.30 -23.36 5.21
C VAL A 121 5.34 -22.79 6.24
N ASN A 122 5.87 -21.87 7.08
CA ASN A 122 5.07 -20.90 7.81
C ASN A 122 5.29 -19.52 7.20
N VAL A 123 4.22 -18.71 7.12
CA VAL A 123 4.28 -17.31 6.68
C VAL A 123 3.97 -16.42 7.86
N THR A 124 4.86 -15.49 8.16
CA THR A 124 4.70 -14.46 9.19
C THR A 124 4.83 -13.08 8.57
N PHE A 125 4.54 -12.06 9.37
CA PHE A 125 4.52 -10.68 8.91
C PHE A 125 5.28 -9.80 9.91
N PHE A 126 5.68 -8.62 9.48
CA PHE A 126 6.25 -7.57 10.32
C PHE A 126 5.81 -6.20 9.78
N ASN A 127 5.63 -5.24 10.68
CA ASN A 127 5.22 -3.89 10.27
C ASN A 127 6.38 -3.16 9.61
N THR A 128 6.07 -2.44 8.53
CA THR A 128 6.99 -1.53 7.84
C THR A 128 6.45 -0.11 7.85
N THR A 129 7.33 0.89 7.79
CA THR A 129 6.94 2.28 7.64
C THR A 129 6.78 2.61 6.17
N HIS A 130 5.60 3.10 5.80
CA HIS A 130 5.33 3.56 4.44
C HIS A 130 4.35 4.75 4.44
N SER A 131 3.99 5.30 3.27
CA SER A 131 3.07 6.44 3.14
C SER A 131 1.58 6.08 3.33
N ILE A 132 1.28 4.80 3.53
CA ILE A 132 -0.05 4.26 3.84
C ILE A 132 0.03 3.42 5.13
N PRO A 133 -0.98 3.47 6.04
CA PRO A 133 -0.92 2.76 7.31
C PRO A 133 -1.05 1.24 7.15
N ASP A 134 -0.65 0.51 8.21
CA ASP A 134 -0.68 -0.95 8.30
C ASP A 134 0.07 -1.65 7.16
N SER A 135 1.20 -1.08 6.71
CA SER A 135 2.08 -1.72 5.73
C SER A 135 2.86 -2.85 6.38
N LEU A 136 2.98 -3.97 5.67
CA LEU A 136 3.56 -5.22 6.15
C LEU A 136 4.69 -5.68 5.23
N GLY A 137 5.75 -6.23 5.84
CA GLY A 137 6.65 -7.15 5.16
C GLY A 137 6.16 -8.58 5.36
N VAL A 138 6.53 -9.48 4.45
CA VAL A 138 6.15 -10.90 4.45
C VAL A 138 7.39 -11.76 4.62
N CYS A 139 7.35 -12.71 5.54
CA CYS A 139 8.44 -13.65 5.81
C CYS A 139 7.95 -15.09 5.62
N ILE A 140 8.53 -15.80 4.67
CA ILE A 140 8.24 -17.22 4.41
C ILE A 140 9.38 -18.06 5.02
N HIS A 141 9.08 -18.76 6.11
CA HIS A 141 10.03 -19.60 6.82
C HIS A 141 10.10 -20.97 6.16
N THR A 142 11.26 -21.31 5.62
CA THR A 142 11.55 -22.59 4.98
C THR A 142 12.57 -23.39 5.78
N SER A 143 12.81 -24.65 5.43
CA SER A 143 13.87 -25.48 6.02
C SER A 143 15.30 -24.98 5.71
N TYR A 144 15.45 -24.07 4.76
CA TYR A 144 16.74 -23.48 4.35
C TYR A 144 16.98 -22.08 4.93
N GLY A 145 16.04 -21.53 5.68
CA GLY A 145 16.02 -20.17 6.19
C GLY A 145 14.85 -19.36 5.66
N ALA A 146 14.76 -18.13 6.09
CA ALA A 146 13.65 -17.25 5.74
C ALA A 146 13.82 -16.62 4.35
N ILE A 147 12.73 -16.56 3.59
CA ILE A 147 12.61 -15.67 2.42
C ILE A 147 11.83 -14.47 2.87
N VAL A 148 12.46 -13.30 2.84
CA VAL A 148 11.89 -12.04 3.33
C VAL A 148 11.56 -11.13 2.16
N TYR A 149 10.31 -10.68 2.10
CA TYR A 149 9.83 -9.66 1.17
C TYR A 149 9.42 -8.43 1.95
N THR A 150 10.12 -7.31 1.75
CA THR A 150 9.90 -6.09 2.53
C THR A 150 8.65 -5.32 2.12
N GLY A 151 8.15 -5.53 0.88
CA GLY A 151 7.31 -4.52 0.25
C GLY A 151 8.08 -3.21 0.10
N GLU A 152 7.37 -2.10 -0.05
CA GLU A 152 7.97 -0.77 -0.05
C GLU A 152 8.06 -0.23 1.38
N PHE A 153 9.20 0.36 1.72
CA PHE A 153 9.44 0.83 3.09
C PHE A 153 10.40 2.03 3.13
N LYS A 154 10.37 2.70 4.26
CA LYS A 154 11.42 3.65 4.68
C LYS A 154 11.65 3.52 6.19
N PHE A 155 12.77 4.03 6.68
CA PHE A 155 13.00 4.21 8.11
C PHE A 155 12.74 5.67 8.47
N ASP A 156 11.62 5.95 9.11
CA ASP A 156 11.23 7.29 9.54
C ASP A 156 10.64 7.24 10.95
N GLN A 157 11.43 7.69 11.91
CA GLN A 157 11.06 7.69 13.33
C GLN A 157 10.09 8.83 13.71
N SER A 158 9.75 9.71 12.78
CA SER A 158 8.77 10.77 13.01
C SER A 158 7.32 10.35 12.82
N LEU A 159 7.10 9.16 12.26
CA LEU A 159 5.78 8.55 12.09
C LEU A 159 5.49 7.57 13.23
N HIS A 160 4.25 7.57 13.72
CA HIS A 160 3.82 6.80 14.88
C HIS A 160 2.55 5.99 14.60
N GLY A 161 2.21 5.09 15.54
CA GLY A 161 0.99 4.27 15.49
C GLY A 161 0.99 3.30 14.30
N HIS A 162 0.02 3.41 13.41
CA HIS A 162 -0.14 2.54 12.25
C HIS A 162 1.01 2.58 11.21
N TYR A 163 2.03 3.39 11.46
CA TYR A 163 3.19 3.58 10.57
C TYR A 163 4.51 3.12 11.21
N GLU A 164 4.49 2.64 12.45
CA GLU A 164 5.70 2.23 13.15
C GLU A 164 6.25 0.91 12.62
N PRO A 165 7.57 0.83 12.31
CA PRO A 165 8.18 -0.41 11.88
C PRO A 165 8.42 -1.34 13.07
N ASP A 166 8.29 -2.63 12.89
CA ASP A 166 8.64 -3.63 13.89
C ASP A 166 10.12 -4.03 13.78
N LEU A 167 11.01 -3.13 14.25
CA LEU A 167 12.46 -3.36 14.23
C LEU A 167 12.86 -4.59 15.05
N LYS A 168 12.14 -4.89 16.13
CA LYS A 168 12.41 -6.08 16.95
C LYS A 168 12.18 -7.35 16.14
N ARG A 169 11.03 -7.44 15.47
CA ARG A 169 10.70 -8.60 14.64
C ARG A 169 11.64 -8.76 13.45
N MET A 170 12.04 -7.65 12.82
CA MET A 170 13.04 -7.66 11.75
C MET A 170 14.39 -8.23 12.25
N THR A 171 14.81 -7.84 13.47
CA THR A 171 16.04 -8.37 14.08
C THR A 171 15.92 -9.85 14.37
N GLU A 172 14.81 -10.31 14.97
CA GLU A 172 14.55 -11.73 15.24
C GLU A 172 14.62 -12.58 13.96
N ILE A 173 13.96 -12.12 12.86
CA ILE A 173 14.02 -12.80 11.55
C ILE A 173 15.47 -12.86 11.03
N GLY A 174 16.24 -11.77 11.19
CA GLY A 174 17.64 -11.74 10.81
C GLY A 174 18.51 -12.73 11.59
N GLU A 175 18.27 -12.90 12.88
CA GLU A 175 18.97 -13.84 13.75
C GLU A 175 18.60 -15.32 13.44
N GLU A 176 17.35 -15.60 13.04
CA GLU A 176 16.91 -16.92 12.58
C GLU A 176 17.62 -17.37 11.28
N GLY A 177 18.12 -16.43 10.49
CA GLY A 177 18.82 -16.63 9.22
C GLY A 177 17.94 -16.41 8.00
N VAL A 178 18.37 -15.47 7.15
CA VAL A 178 17.69 -15.11 5.91
C VAL A 178 18.36 -15.78 4.72
N PHE A 179 17.62 -16.66 4.04
CA PHE A 179 18.07 -17.35 2.82
C PHE A 179 18.02 -16.40 1.61
N ALA A 180 16.95 -15.59 1.50
CA ALA A 180 16.80 -14.61 0.42
C ALA A 180 16.06 -13.37 0.92
N LEU A 181 16.53 -12.20 0.48
CA LEU A 181 15.91 -10.91 0.73
C LEU A 181 15.43 -10.31 -0.60
N ILE A 182 14.13 -10.10 -0.71
CA ILE A 182 13.47 -9.37 -1.80
C ILE A 182 13.11 -8.01 -1.23
N SER A 183 13.92 -7.00 -1.54
CA SER A 183 13.82 -5.66 -0.94
C SER A 183 13.46 -4.61 -1.96
N ASP A 184 12.67 -3.61 -1.53
CA ASP A 184 12.58 -2.35 -2.22
C ASP A 184 13.97 -1.74 -2.42
N SER A 185 14.22 -1.22 -3.61
CA SER A 185 15.47 -0.58 -3.98
C SER A 185 15.25 0.73 -4.76
N VAL A 186 14.05 1.30 -4.67
CA VAL A 186 13.75 2.60 -5.29
C VAL A 186 14.67 3.67 -4.69
N GLU A 187 15.34 4.41 -5.57
CA GLU A 187 16.32 5.46 -5.21
C GLU A 187 17.56 4.97 -4.41
N ALA A 188 17.81 3.66 -4.34
CA ALA A 188 18.96 3.11 -3.61
C ALA A 188 20.34 3.61 -4.12
N GLU A 189 20.41 4.07 -5.37
CA GLU A 189 21.60 4.68 -5.98
C GLU A 189 21.79 6.18 -5.66
N LYS A 190 20.76 6.85 -5.09
CA LYS A 190 20.86 8.26 -4.72
C LYS A 190 21.56 8.41 -3.38
N PRO A 191 22.64 9.19 -3.30
CA PRO A 191 23.33 9.43 -2.03
C PRO A 191 22.49 10.30 -1.10
N GLY A 192 22.61 10.06 0.22
CA GLY A 192 21.99 10.88 1.26
C GLY A 192 20.95 10.11 2.07
N TYR A 193 20.04 10.87 2.67
CA TYR A 193 18.98 10.35 3.52
C TYR A 193 17.62 10.88 3.07
N ASN A 194 16.58 10.09 3.24
CA ASN A 194 15.21 10.54 3.04
C ASN A 194 14.84 11.62 4.07
N THR A 195 14.18 12.67 3.61
CA THR A 195 13.68 13.73 4.51
C THR A 195 12.58 13.15 5.40
N PRO A 196 12.68 13.26 6.74
CA PRO A 196 11.64 12.82 7.66
C PRO A 196 10.32 13.56 7.42
N GLU A 197 9.19 12.88 7.64
CA GLU A 197 7.86 13.44 7.36
C GLU A 197 7.51 14.66 8.21
N ASN A 198 8.00 14.75 9.44
CA ASN A 198 7.81 15.93 10.28
C ASN A 198 8.50 17.19 9.71
N VAL A 199 9.64 17.04 9.05
CA VAL A 199 10.34 18.14 8.37
C VAL A 199 9.56 18.58 7.14
N ILE A 200 9.02 17.62 6.38
CA ILE A 200 8.17 17.90 5.22
C ILE A 200 6.91 18.65 5.66
N GLU A 201 6.25 18.21 6.75
CA GLU A 201 5.07 18.89 7.30
C GLU A 201 5.39 20.33 7.72
N SER A 202 6.55 20.56 8.33
CA SER A 202 7.01 21.92 8.69
C SER A 202 7.17 22.82 7.46
N HIS A 203 7.82 22.33 6.40
CA HIS A 203 7.98 23.09 5.16
C HIS A 203 6.63 23.37 4.47
N MET A 204 5.71 22.40 4.50
CA MET A 204 4.34 22.61 3.99
C MET A 204 3.60 23.67 4.80
N TYR A 205 3.70 23.65 6.13
CA TYR A 205 3.10 24.65 6.99
C TYR A 205 3.62 26.04 6.65
N ASP A 206 4.92 26.23 6.50
CA ASP A 206 5.54 27.49 6.11
C ASP A 206 5.09 27.98 4.73
N ALA A 207 4.92 27.04 3.79
CA ALA A 207 4.40 27.38 2.46
C ALA A 207 2.93 27.83 2.53
N PHE A 208 2.09 27.13 3.30
CA PHE A 208 0.66 27.41 3.42
C PHE A 208 0.39 28.76 4.10
N THR A 209 1.21 29.13 5.09
CA THR A 209 1.07 30.43 5.79
C THR A 209 1.34 31.65 4.88
N LYS A 210 2.15 31.49 3.84
CA LYS A 210 2.50 32.56 2.90
C LYS A 210 1.41 32.86 1.87
N VAL A 211 0.48 31.91 1.67
CA VAL A 211 -0.55 32.02 0.62
C VAL A 211 -1.84 32.63 1.19
N LYS A 212 -2.26 33.75 0.61
CA LYS A 212 -3.50 34.47 0.99
C LYS A 212 -4.74 33.98 0.24
N GLY A 213 -4.58 33.13 -0.77
CA GLY A 213 -5.67 32.61 -1.61
C GLY A 213 -5.92 31.14 -1.41
N ARG A 214 -6.68 30.55 -2.33
CA ARG A 214 -6.89 29.10 -2.38
C ARG A 214 -5.58 28.38 -2.67
N LEU A 215 -5.38 27.25 -1.99
CA LEU A 215 -4.26 26.33 -2.19
C LEU A 215 -4.77 25.10 -2.93
N ILE A 216 -4.03 24.68 -3.95
CA ILE A 216 -4.23 23.42 -4.63
C ILE A 216 -3.04 22.53 -4.27
N VAL A 217 -3.32 21.38 -3.65
CA VAL A 217 -2.31 20.38 -3.30
C VAL A 217 -2.54 19.14 -4.15
N SER A 218 -1.53 18.74 -4.90
CA SER A 218 -1.53 17.50 -5.68
C SER A 218 -0.69 16.46 -4.95
N CYS A 219 -1.24 15.28 -4.73
CA CYS A 219 -0.52 14.12 -4.18
C CYS A 219 -1.16 12.83 -4.69
N TYR A 220 -0.47 11.72 -4.51
CA TYR A 220 -1.05 10.40 -4.76
C TYR A 220 -2.24 10.16 -3.84
N ALA A 221 -3.32 9.61 -4.39
CA ALA A 221 -4.58 9.35 -3.69
C ALA A 221 -4.44 8.39 -2.49
N SER A 222 -3.40 7.57 -2.50
CA SER A 222 -3.06 6.60 -1.45
C SER A 222 -1.93 7.05 -0.52
N ASN A 223 -1.37 8.25 -0.68
CA ASN A 223 -0.40 8.81 0.28
C ASN A 223 -1.14 9.41 1.48
N PHE A 224 -1.51 8.56 2.42
CA PHE A 224 -2.33 8.96 3.57
C PHE A 224 -1.57 9.79 4.58
N VAL A 225 -0.26 9.62 4.69
CA VAL A 225 0.59 10.50 5.49
C VAL A 225 0.45 11.94 4.98
N ARG A 226 0.60 12.17 3.68
CA ARG A 226 0.50 13.49 3.07
C ARG A 226 -0.90 14.10 3.23
N ILE A 227 -1.92 13.29 3.04
CA ILE A 227 -3.32 13.72 3.22
C ILE A 227 -3.54 14.17 4.67
N GLN A 228 -3.11 13.38 5.67
CA GLN A 228 -3.25 13.75 7.08
C GLN A 228 -2.48 15.03 7.42
N GLN A 229 -1.26 15.21 6.90
CA GLN A 229 -0.48 16.44 7.09
C GLN A 229 -1.21 17.67 6.52
N VAL A 230 -1.78 17.57 5.31
CA VAL A 230 -2.59 18.65 4.71
C VAL A 230 -3.79 18.97 5.58
N LEU A 231 -4.49 17.97 6.10
CA LEU A 231 -5.65 18.15 6.98
C LEU A 231 -5.25 18.82 8.32
N ASN A 232 -4.13 18.38 8.91
CA ASN A 232 -3.59 18.97 10.14
C ASN A 232 -3.24 20.46 9.95
N ILE A 233 -2.52 20.79 8.87
CA ILE A 233 -2.11 22.16 8.55
C ILE A 233 -3.33 23.02 8.28
N ALA A 234 -4.29 22.54 7.47
CA ALA A 234 -5.51 23.26 7.18
C ALA A 234 -6.32 23.57 8.45
N SER A 235 -6.43 22.60 9.35
CA SER A 235 -7.09 22.77 10.65
C SER A 235 -6.40 23.85 11.50
N ARG A 236 -5.07 23.82 11.61
CA ARG A 236 -4.27 24.82 12.36
C ARG A 236 -4.38 26.24 11.79
N LEU A 237 -4.59 26.36 10.48
CA LEU A 237 -4.74 27.62 9.77
C LEU A 237 -6.21 28.06 9.58
N ASN A 238 -7.16 27.34 10.21
CA ASN A 238 -8.61 27.57 10.06
C ASN A 238 -9.09 27.57 8.60
N ARG A 239 -8.46 26.78 7.74
CA ARG A 239 -8.85 26.59 6.34
C ARG A 239 -9.77 25.39 6.21
N LYS A 240 -10.71 25.46 5.26
CA LYS A 240 -11.53 24.32 4.86
C LYS A 240 -10.81 23.50 3.78
N VAL A 241 -11.08 22.21 3.74
CA VAL A 241 -10.51 21.30 2.74
C VAL A 241 -11.62 20.65 1.93
N SER A 242 -11.40 20.56 0.63
CA SER A 242 -12.25 19.80 -0.28
C SER A 242 -11.40 18.87 -1.13
N PHE A 243 -11.88 17.66 -1.35
CA PHE A 243 -11.23 16.72 -2.23
C PHE A 243 -11.74 16.84 -3.66
N LEU A 244 -10.85 16.63 -4.62
CA LEU A 244 -11.15 16.53 -6.03
C LEU A 244 -10.53 15.26 -6.59
N GLY A 245 -11.35 14.33 -7.07
CA GLY A 245 -10.94 13.06 -7.65
C GLY A 245 -11.60 11.85 -7.00
N ARG A 246 -12.26 11.02 -7.81
CA ARG A 246 -13.04 9.85 -7.33
C ARG A 246 -12.19 8.84 -6.57
N SER A 247 -10.99 8.54 -7.06
CA SER A 247 -10.09 7.59 -6.41
C SER A 247 -9.68 8.06 -5.01
N LEU A 248 -9.28 9.35 -4.90
CA LEU A 248 -8.94 9.97 -3.63
C LEU A 248 -10.12 9.95 -2.64
N GLU A 249 -11.31 10.35 -3.07
CA GLU A 249 -12.50 10.34 -2.22
C GLU A 249 -12.87 8.93 -1.75
N THR A 250 -12.76 7.94 -2.63
CA THR A 250 -13.09 6.54 -2.31
C THR A 250 -12.13 5.98 -1.28
N SER A 251 -10.82 6.04 -1.53
CA SER A 251 -9.80 5.50 -0.62
C SER A 251 -9.79 6.22 0.73
N PHE A 252 -9.91 7.54 0.70
CA PHE A 252 -10.02 8.36 1.91
C PHE A 252 -11.26 8.00 2.74
N ASN A 253 -12.44 7.86 2.13
CA ASN A 253 -13.67 7.51 2.83
C ASN A 253 -13.62 6.11 3.45
N ILE A 254 -12.97 5.15 2.79
CA ILE A 254 -12.73 3.82 3.34
C ILE A 254 -11.87 3.94 4.60
N ALA A 255 -10.71 4.57 4.49
CA ALA A 255 -9.77 4.72 5.59
C ALA A 255 -10.35 5.55 6.75
N ARG A 256 -11.08 6.63 6.46
CA ARG A 256 -11.77 7.44 7.47
C ARG A 256 -12.80 6.64 8.26
N LYS A 257 -13.63 5.83 7.60
CA LYS A 257 -14.61 4.96 8.26
C LYS A 257 -13.96 3.92 9.16
N MET A 258 -12.73 3.53 8.86
CA MET A 258 -11.95 2.58 9.64
C MET A 258 -11.14 3.23 10.77
N GLY A 259 -11.14 4.57 10.88
CA GLY A 259 -10.48 5.32 11.95
C GLY A 259 -9.02 5.69 11.68
N TYR A 260 -8.54 5.59 10.44
CA TYR A 260 -7.14 5.92 10.09
C TYR A 260 -6.89 7.43 9.94
N PHE A 261 -7.93 8.25 9.92
CA PHE A 261 -7.80 9.71 9.85
C PHE A 261 -8.40 10.37 11.07
N ASP A 262 -7.63 11.26 11.71
CA ASP A 262 -8.11 12.18 12.74
C ASP A 262 -8.48 13.52 12.08
N ILE A 263 -9.78 13.85 12.09
CA ILE A 263 -10.31 14.98 11.32
C ILE A 263 -11.35 15.74 12.16
N PRO A 264 -11.16 17.06 12.34
CA PRO A 264 -12.20 17.93 12.89
C PRO A 264 -13.50 17.85 12.08
N ARG A 265 -14.66 17.84 12.76
CA ARG A 265 -15.97 17.59 12.14
C ARG A 265 -16.32 18.52 10.99
N ASP A 266 -15.87 19.77 11.05
CA ASP A 266 -16.22 20.85 10.12
C ASP A 266 -15.07 21.23 9.16
N LEU A 267 -13.98 20.45 9.12
CA LEU A 267 -12.83 20.72 8.27
C LEU A 267 -13.13 20.47 6.79
N LEU A 268 -13.83 19.37 6.50
CA LEU A 268 -14.13 18.96 5.13
C LEU A 268 -15.43 19.58 4.64
N ILE A 269 -15.40 20.13 3.43
CA ILE A 269 -16.56 20.65 2.72
C ILE A 269 -16.71 19.98 1.35
N PRO A 270 -17.94 19.82 0.85
CA PRO A 270 -18.18 19.34 -0.50
C PRO A 270 -17.54 20.25 -1.55
N ILE A 271 -16.96 19.69 -2.62
CA ILE A 271 -16.34 20.47 -3.70
C ILE A 271 -17.31 21.51 -4.32
N LYS A 272 -18.59 21.18 -4.39
CA LYS A 272 -19.65 22.05 -4.91
C LYS A 272 -19.90 23.30 -4.07
N GLU A 273 -19.49 23.28 -2.80
CA GLU A 273 -19.70 24.37 -1.85
C GLU A 273 -18.48 25.29 -1.72
N VAL A 274 -17.34 24.94 -2.34
CA VAL A 274 -16.09 25.71 -2.23
C VAL A 274 -16.26 27.19 -2.59
N GLU A 275 -17.13 27.53 -3.56
CA GLU A 275 -17.41 28.90 -3.96
C GLU A 275 -18.10 29.72 -2.86
N ASN A 276 -18.79 29.06 -1.91
CA ASN A 276 -19.51 29.71 -0.82
C ASN A 276 -18.60 30.10 0.36
N TYR A 277 -17.33 29.68 0.32
CA TYR A 277 -16.35 29.97 1.36
C TYR A 277 -15.35 31.04 0.94
N PRO A 278 -14.80 31.80 1.89
CA PRO A 278 -13.76 32.78 1.61
C PRO A 278 -12.57 32.15 0.87
N LYS A 279 -11.86 32.98 0.07
CA LYS A 279 -10.69 32.51 -0.70
C LYS A 279 -9.42 32.36 0.14
N ASN A 280 -9.46 32.72 1.39
CA ASN A 280 -8.34 32.69 2.35
C ASN A 280 -8.51 31.59 3.41
#